data_2cd6b35e272e9b63f9f1569bc0e78288
#
_entry.id   2cd6b35e272e9b63f9f1569bc0e78288
#
_cell.length_a   1.000
_cell.length_b   1.000
_cell.length_c   1.000
_cell.angle_alpha   90.00
_cell.angle_beta   90.00
_cell.angle_gamma   90.00
#
_symmetry.space_group_name_H-M   'P 1'
#
loop_
_entity.id
_entity.type
_entity.pdbx_description
1 polymer ?
#
loop_
_entity_poly.entity_id
_entity_poly.type
_entity_poly.pdbx_seq_one_letter_code
_entity_poly.pdbx_strand_id
1 'polypeptide(L)'
;MLLAGSIHQNREKIAILSYMNILELSEQEIGRRQSLQELRNMGIDPYPAAEFPTNAFSTDIKADYQDGEEKREVVIAGRMMTRRVMGKASFVELQDSKGRIQVYVTRDDICPDENKDLYNVVFKRLLDIGDVIGIKGFVFKTQTGEISVHAQSLTLLSKALKPLPIVKYKDGVAYDKFDDPELRYRQRYVDLIVNDGVKDTFLQRATVLRTMRKVLDEAGYTEVETPTLQAIAGGASARPFITHFNALNTDMYMRIATELYLKRLIVGGFEGVYEIGKNFRNEGMDRNHNPEFTCMELYVQYKDYNWMMAFTEKLLETICIAVNGSAEREVDGQTISFKAPYRRLPILDAIKEKTGYDLNEKTEDEIREICKKLDMEVDESMGKGKLIDEIFGEFCEGTFIQPTFITDYPVEMSPLTKMHRSKPGLTERFELMVNGKELANAYSELNDPIDQEERFKEQMKLADKGDDEAMIIDQDFLRALQYGMPPTSGIGIGIDRLVMLMTGKTFIQEVLFFPQMKPEKKIPQSTVEEWAAIGVPEQWVPVFRKAGYNLVSDIAQVKAQALQMNVCGVNKKYKLGYDNPKVEQFQQWIDNSQK
;
A
#
# COMPACT_ATOMS: atom_id res chain seq x y z
N MET A 1 44.98 29.86 -22.81
CA MET A 1 44.16 29.61 -21.57
C MET A 1 42.69 29.28 -21.83
N LEU A 2 42.08 29.69 -22.95
CA LEU A 2 40.66 29.45 -23.25
C LEU A 2 40.34 28.00 -23.73
N LEU A 3 41.31 27.25 -24.27
CA LEU A 3 41.11 25.86 -24.72
C LEU A 3 41.20 24.82 -23.58
N ALA A 4 41.90 25.09 -22.49
CA ALA A 4 42.02 24.19 -21.35
C ALA A 4 40.75 24.17 -20.47
N GLY A 5 40.01 25.29 -20.38
CA GLY A 5 38.75 25.38 -19.66
C GLY A 5 37.62 24.56 -20.28
N SER A 6 37.56 24.52 -21.61
CA SER A 6 36.51 23.80 -22.35
C SER A 6 36.65 22.26 -22.27
N ILE A 7 37.91 21.80 -22.18
CA ILE A 7 38.23 20.35 -22.07
C ILE A 7 37.94 19.84 -20.65
N HIS A 8 38.18 20.67 -19.62
CA HIS A 8 37.90 20.33 -18.23
C HIS A 8 36.40 20.31 -17.96
N GLN A 9 35.63 21.29 -18.46
CA GLN A 9 34.15 21.30 -18.38
C GLN A 9 33.50 20.12 -19.14
N ASN A 10 34.07 19.66 -20.25
CA ASN A 10 33.58 18.47 -20.94
C ASN A 10 33.89 17.17 -20.19
N ARG A 11 35.05 17.08 -19.51
CA ARG A 11 35.40 15.90 -18.72
C ARG A 11 34.50 15.78 -17.45
N GLU A 12 34.18 16.86 -16.76
CA GLU A 12 33.24 16.83 -15.65
C GLU A 12 31.78 16.53 -16.10
N LYS A 13 31.37 17.05 -17.26
CA LYS A 13 30.07 16.68 -17.86
C LYS A 13 29.96 15.19 -18.17
N ILE A 14 31.03 14.56 -18.57
CA ILE A 14 31.10 13.11 -18.86
C ILE A 14 31.15 12.32 -17.56
N ALA A 15 31.82 12.80 -16.50
CA ALA A 15 31.99 12.07 -15.24
C ALA A 15 30.68 11.94 -14.43
N ILE A 16 29.79 12.94 -14.45
CA ILE A 16 28.50 12.88 -13.72
C ILE A 16 27.47 12.01 -14.47
N LEU A 17 27.59 11.89 -15.79
CA LEU A 17 26.76 11.00 -16.60
C LEU A 17 27.27 9.55 -16.62
N SER A 18 28.51 9.28 -16.15
CA SER A 18 29.13 7.96 -16.20
C SER A 18 28.62 6.99 -15.12
N TYR A 19 27.92 7.47 -14.07
CA TYR A 19 27.32 6.61 -13.04
C TYR A 19 25.93 6.09 -13.37
N MET A 20 25.26 6.65 -14.41
CA MET A 20 23.99 6.13 -14.93
C MET A 20 24.10 5.99 -16.44
N ASN A 21 23.73 4.83 -16.97
CA ASN A 21 23.69 4.63 -18.40
C ASN A 21 22.71 5.63 -19.05
N ILE A 22 23.23 6.65 -19.75
CA ILE A 22 22.44 7.71 -20.37
C ILE A 22 21.35 7.15 -21.30
N LEU A 23 21.56 5.95 -21.83
CA LEU A 23 20.61 5.26 -22.69
C LEU A 23 19.38 4.74 -21.95
N GLU A 24 19.41 4.64 -20.63
CA GLU A 24 18.27 4.26 -19.81
C GLU A 24 17.36 5.46 -19.51
N LEU A 25 17.83 6.68 -19.69
CA LEU A 25 17.10 7.91 -19.40
C LEU A 25 16.25 8.37 -20.60
N SER A 26 15.10 8.99 -20.31
CA SER A 26 14.32 9.75 -21.29
C SER A 26 15.00 11.09 -21.61
N GLU A 27 14.61 11.72 -22.72
CA GLU A 27 15.13 13.07 -23.08
C GLU A 27 14.84 14.11 -21.98
N GLN A 28 13.65 14.03 -21.37
CA GLN A 28 13.28 14.94 -20.28
C GLN A 28 14.17 14.73 -19.06
N GLU A 29 14.48 13.47 -18.70
CA GLU A 29 15.38 13.17 -17.57
C GLU A 29 16.81 13.65 -17.84
N ILE A 30 17.29 13.55 -19.08
CA ILE A 30 18.59 14.11 -19.49
C ILE A 30 18.58 15.63 -19.37
N GLY A 31 17.55 16.30 -19.90
CA GLY A 31 17.41 17.76 -19.83
C GLY A 31 17.39 18.27 -18.39
N ARG A 32 16.65 17.60 -17.50
CA ARG A 32 16.57 17.93 -16.07
C ARG A 32 17.92 17.80 -15.35
N ARG A 33 18.75 16.81 -15.71
CA ARG A 33 20.11 16.64 -15.18
C ARG A 33 21.06 17.73 -15.70
N GLN A 34 20.86 18.16 -16.94
CA GLN A 34 21.59 19.30 -17.47
C GLN A 34 21.22 20.60 -16.73
N SER A 35 19.92 20.84 -16.50
CA SER A 35 19.45 21.97 -15.68
C SER A 35 19.98 21.90 -14.26
N LEU A 36 20.04 20.72 -13.64
CA LEU A 36 20.64 20.51 -12.32
C LEU A 36 22.10 20.95 -12.30
N GLN A 37 22.88 20.57 -13.30
CA GLN A 37 24.29 20.96 -13.37
C GLN A 37 24.45 22.48 -13.60
N GLU A 38 23.59 23.06 -14.44
CA GLU A 38 23.61 24.51 -14.69
C GLU A 38 23.27 25.30 -13.41
N LEU A 39 22.30 24.88 -12.62
CA LEU A 39 21.99 25.45 -11.29
C LEU A 39 23.20 25.43 -10.36
N ARG A 40 23.91 24.30 -10.27
CA ARG A 40 25.14 24.17 -9.47
C ARG A 40 26.25 25.10 -9.96
N ASN A 41 26.43 25.22 -11.27
CA ASN A 41 27.41 26.14 -11.86
C ASN A 41 27.09 27.62 -11.57
N MET A 42 25.82 27.95 -11.38
CA MET A 42 25.36 29.29 -10.95
C MET A 42 25.50 29.50 -9.43
N GLY A 43 26.00 28.53 -8.67
CA GLY A 43 26.12 28.60 -7.21
C GLY A 43 24.79 28.40 -6.46
N ILE A 44 23.76 27.91 -7.15
CA ILE A 44 22.47 27.59 -6.54
C ILE A 44 22.49 26.13 -6.10
N ASP A 45 22.29 25.88 -4.79
CA ASP A 45 22.12 24.53 -4.27
C ASP A 45 20.70 24.01 -4.64
N PRO A 46 20.61 22.95 -5.47
CA PRO A 46 19.31 22.42 -5.87
C PRO A 46 18.64 21.56 -4.80
N TYR A 47 19.30 21.26 -3.70
CA TYR A 47 18.84 20.45 -2.58
C TYR A 47 19.28 21.03 -1.23
N PRO A 48 18.89 22.25 -0.88
CA PRO A 48 19.35 22.89 0.34
C PRO A 48 18.89 22.12 1.58
N ALA A 49 19.78 21.98 2.55
CA ALA A 49 19.49 21.37 3.85
C ALA A 49 18.88 22.37 4.85
N ALA A 50 18.91 23.66 4.57
CA ALA A 50 18.41 24.69 5.46
C ALA A 50 16.89 24.61 5.62
N GLU A 51 16.40 24.91 6.82
CA GLU A 51 14.97 25.05 7.08
C GLU A 51 14.37 26.16 6.19
N PHE A 52 13.18 25.89 5.66
CA PHE A 52 12.34 26.89 5.00
C PHE A 52 11.04 27.04 5.81
N PRO A 53 10.98 27.95 6.78
CA PRO A 53 9.86 28.09 7.70
C PRO A 53 8.62 28.60 6.97
N THR A 54 7.59 27.78 6.84
CA THR A 54 6.28 28.15 6.30
C THR A 54 5.35 28.59 7.40
N ASN A 55 4.46 29.58 7.11
CA ASN A 55 3.47 30.08 8.06
C ASN A 55 2.02 29.92 7.60
N ALA A 56 1.79 29.40 6.40
CA ALA A 56 0.46 29.23 5.84
C ALA A 56 0.39 28.03 4.87
N PHE A 57 -0.82 27.50 4.66
CA PHE A 57 -1.13 26.46 3.69
C PHE A 57 -2.18 26.95 2.69
N SER A 58 -2.19 26.33 1.50
CA SER A 58 -3.06 26.68 0.38
C SER A 58 -4.55 26.78 0.75
N THR A 59 -5.07 25.79 1.48
CA THR A 59 -6.48 25.73 1.88
C THR A 59 -6.82 26.79 2.93
N ASP A 60 -5.92 27.03 3.89
CA ASP A 60 -6.12 28.00 4.96
C ASP A 60 -6.13 29.41 4.39
N ILE A 61 -5.23 29.69 3.42
CA ILE A 61 -5.20 30.98 2.70
C ILE A 61 -6.52 31.24 1.97
N LYS A 62 -7.05 30.20 1.28
CA LYS A 62 -8.30 30.35 0.54
C LYS A 62 -9.52 30.49 1.45
N ALA A 63 -9.53 29.78 2.60
CA ALA A 63 -10.63 29.84 3.56
C ALA A 63 -10.68 31.16 4.35
N ASP A 64 -9.51 31.70 4.70
CA ASP A 64 -9.39 32.88 5.55
C ASP A 64 -9.44 34.21 4.77
N TYR A 65 -9.43 34.18 3.43
CA TYR A 65 -9.35 35.39 2.61
C TYR A 65 -10.62 36.24 2.70
N GLN A 66 -10.44 37.55 2.97
CA GLN A 66 -11.51 38.55 2.95
C GLN A 66 -11.18 39.70 2.00
N ASP A 67 -12.14 40.09 1.16
CA ASP A 67 -11.95 41.22 0.25
C ASP A 67 -11.80 42.55 1.02
N GLY A 68 -10.75 43.30 0.72
CA GLY A 68 -10.51 44.62 1.29
C GLY A 68 -9.67 44.64 2.57
N GLU A 69 -9.19 43.51 3.05
CA GLU A 69 -8.22 43.47 4.15
C GLU A 69 -6.80 43.92 3.72
N GLU A 70 -5.97 44.28 4.71
CA GLU A 70 -4.55 44.53 4.49
C GLU A 70 -3.87 43.28 3.90
N LYS A 71 -2.85 43.51 3.07
CA LYS A 71 -2.11 42.40 2.42
C LYS A 71 -1.51 41.48 3.46
N ARG A 72 -2.02 40.26 3.55
CA ARG A 72 -1.50 39.21 4.41
C ARG A 72 -0.20 38.65 3.80
N GLU A 73 0.93 38.90 4.49
CA GLU A 73 2.22 38.30 4.13
C GLU A 73 2.25 36.83 4.49
N VAL A 74 2.72 35.99 3.55
CA VAL A 74 2.77 34.55 3.70
C VAL A 74 4.10 33.98 3.21
N VAL A 75 4.51 32.88 3.85
CA VAL A 75 5.62 32.04 3.42
C VAL A 75 5.05 30.62 3.19
N ILE A 76 5.04 30.20 1.95
CA ILE A 76 4.50 28.90 1.53
C ILE A 76 5.55 28.09 0.79
N ALA A 77 5.44 26.78 0.83
CA ALA A 77 6.28 25.87 0.05
C ALA A 77 5.46 24.74 -0.51
N GLY A 78 5.84 24.26 -1.69
CA GLY A 78 5.13 23.15 -2.32
C GLY A 78 5.73 22.75 -3.67
N ARG A 79 5.10 21.76 -4.29
CA ARG A 79 5.49 21.25 -5.60
C ARG A 79 4.83 22.07 -6.69
N MET A 80 5.62 22.47 -7.67
CA MET A 80 5.15 23.16 -8.88
C MET A 80 4.42 22.16 -9.80
N MET A 81 3.11 22.28 -9.91
CA MET A 81 2.26 21.36 -10.69
C MET A 81 2.01 21.87 -12.10
N THR A 82 1.86 23.19 -12.26
CA THR A 82 1.73 23.83 -13.58
C THR A 82 2.56 25.11 -13.61
N ARG A 83 2.93 25.54 -14.82
CA ARG A 83 3.59 26.84 -15.03
C ARG A 83 3.16 27.43 -16.37
N ARG A 84 2.65 28.66 -16.35
CA ARG A 84 2.28 29.42 -17.54
C ARG A 84 3.07 30.72 -17.58
N VAL A 85 4.00 30.85 -18.53
CA VAL A 85 4.85 32.01 -18.72
C VAL A 85 4.21 32.98 -19.72
N MET A 86 4.06 34.27 -19.32
CA MET A 86 3.51 35.35 -20.13
C MET A 86 4.47 36.56 -20.13
N GLY A 87 5.58 36.44 -20.85
CA GLY A 87 6.59 37.51 -20.91
C GLY A 87 7.31 37.75 -19.58
N LYS A 88 7.02 38.86 -18.90
CA LYS A 88 7.61 39.27 -17.63
C LYS A 88 6.82 38.76 -16.43
N ALA A 89 5.65 38.18 -16.63
CA ALA A 89 4.78 37.61 -15.60
C ALA A 89 4.51 36.15 -15.87
N SER A 90 4.21 35.41 -14.82
CA SER A 90 3.91 33.98 -14.91
C SER A 90 2.92 33.59 -13.80
N PHE A 91 2.18 32.51 -14.05
CA PHE A 91 1.40 31.81 -13.04
C PHE A 91 1.96 30.42 -12.82
N VAL A 92 2.01 30.01 -11.57
CA VAL A 92 2.38 28.68 -11.12
C VAL A 92 1.26 28.15 -10.26
N GLU A 93 0.90 26.88 -10.42
CA GLU A 93 0.09 26.18 -9.43
C GLU A 93 1.03 25.43 -8.49
N LEU A 94 0.97 25.77 -7.21
CA LEU A 94 1.77 25.17 -6.14
C LEU A 94 0.90 24.21 -5.33
N GLN A 95 1.34 22.96 -5.21
CA GLN A 95 0.69 21.93 -4.38
C GLN A 95 1.47 21.75 -3.09
N ASP A 96 0.82 22.03 -1.97
CA ASP A 96 1.34 21.77 -0.62
C ASP A 96 0.73 20.51 0.02
N SER A 97 0.88 20.36 1.34
CA SER A 97 0.35 19.21 2.06
C SER A 97 -1.17 19.21 2.21
N LYS A 98 -1.86 20.34 2.03
CA LYS A 98 -3.30 20.47 2.21
C LYS A 98 -4.07 20.66 0.89
N GLY A 99 -3.43 21.20 -0.15
CA GLY A 99 -4.12 21.44 -1.42
C GLY A 99 -3.26 22.18 -2.43
N ARG A 100 -3.90 22.98 -3.29
CA ARG A 100 -3.25 23.75 -4.34
C ARG A 100 -3.62 25.22 -4.28
N ILE A 101 -2.64 26.08 -4.61
CA ILE A 101 -2.83 27.52 -4.70
C ILE A 101 -2.11 28.09 -5.91
N GLN A 102 -2.70 29.08 -6.55
CA GLN A 102 -2.05 29.84 -7.61
C GLN A 102 -1.04 30.82 -7.04
N VAL A 103 0.14 30.88 -7.64
CA VAL A 103 1.19 31.85 -7.35
C VAL A 103 1.43 32.69 -8.58
N TYR A 104 1.34 34.02 -8.42
CA TYR A 104 1.68 34.99 -9.45
C TYR A 104 3.14 35.42 -9.24
N VAL A 105 3.95 35.24 -10.29
CA VAL A 105 5.39 35.50 -10.26
C VAL A 105 5.72 36.54 -11.32
N THR A 106 6.18 37.69 -10.93
CA THR A 106 6.71 38.70 -11.87
C THR A 106 8.22 38.75 -11.80
N ARG A 107 8.83 39.08 -12.95
CA ARG A 107 10.28 39.20 -13.05
C ARG A 107 10.84 40.25 -12.12
N ASP A 108 10.16 41.38 -12.08
CA ASP A 108 10.71 42.59 -11.44
C ASP A 108 10.49 42.53 -9.90
N ASP A 109 9.48 41.79 -9.42
CA ASP A 109 9.24 41.58 -7.98
C ASP A 109 10.20 40.56 -7.37
N ILE A 110 10.46 39.42 -8.05
CA ILE A 110 11.40 38.42 -7.53
C ILE A 110 12.86 38.73 -7.83
N CYS A 111 13.12 39.70 -8.71
CA CYS A 111 14.46 40.22 -9.07
C CYS A 111 14.44 41.73 -9.02
N PRO A 112 14.45 42.38 -7.84
CA PRO A 112 14.41 43.83 -7.71
C PRO A 112 15.68 44.53 -8.30
N ASP A 113 16.81 43.85 -8.26
CA ASP A 113 18.09 44.35 -8.77
C ASP A 113 18.19 44.29 -10.30
N GLU A 114 19.31 44.77 -10.87
CA GLU A 114 19.59 44.71 -12.31
C GLU A 114 19.70 43.26 -12.86
N ASN A 115 20.20 42.33 -12.02
CA ASN A 115 20.29 40.93 -12.40
C ASN A 115 18.90 40.27 -12.40
N LYS A 116 18.44 39.84 -13.57
CA LYS A 116 17.15 39.18 -13.77
C LYS A 116 17.30 37.66 -14.00
N ASP A 117 18.44 37.05 -13.67
CA ASP A 117 18.72 35.63 -13.94
C ASP A 117 17.83 34.69 -13.15
N LEU A 118 17.44 35.04 -11.92
CA LEU A 118 16.50 34.22 -11.13
C LEU A 118 15.18 34.00 -11.90
N TYR A 119 14.67 35.00 -12.61
CA TYR A 119 13.45 34.84 -13.40
C TYR A 119 13.75 34.30 -14.82
N ASN A 120 14.71 34.93 -15.56
CA ASN A 120 14.90 34.66 -16.98
C ASN A 120 15.59 33.30 -17.25
N VAL A 121 16.49 32.90 -16.35
CA VAL A 121 17.28 31.65 -16.47
C VAL A 121 16.72 30.59 -15.53
N VAL A 122 16.78 30.83 -14.23
CA VAL A 122 16.40 29.81 -13.23
C VAL A 122 14.94 29.44 -13.39
N PHE A 123 14.03 30.38 -13.15
CA PHE A 123 12.59 30.10 -13.11
C PHE A 123 12.04 29.64 -14.48
N LYS A 124 12.43 30.31 -15.59
CA LYS A 124 11.87 29.99 -16.89
C LYS A 124 12.47 28.75 -17.56
N ARG A 125 13.78 28.50 -17.38
CA ARG A 125 14.51 27.49 -18.15
C ARG A 125 14.99 26.31 -17.36
N LEU A 126 15.44 26.51 -16.11
CA LEU A 126 16.10 25.48 -15.31
C LEU A 126 15.14 24.79 -14.32
N LEU A 127 14.08 25.47 -13.86
CA LEU A 127 13.03 24.81 -13.10
C LEU A 127 12.08 24.05 -14.02
N ASP A 128 11.58 22.94 -13.52
CA ASP A 128 10.65 22.04 -14.20
C ASP A 128 9.40 21.80 -13.37
N ILE A 129 8.32 21.38 -14.03
CA ILE A 129 7.14 20.84 -13.36
C ILE A 129 7.57 19.67 -12.49
N GLY A 130 7.17 19.67 -11.23
CA GLY A 130 7.59 18.69 -10.23
C GLY A 130 8.66 19.19 -9.26
N ASP A 131 9.35 20.30 -9.55
CA ASP A 131 10.29 20.92 -8.60
C ASP A 131 9.53 21.42 -7.36
N VAL A 132 10.16 21.36 -6.20
CA VAL A 132 9.63 21.92 -4.96
C VAL A 132 10.26 23.30 -4.76
N ILE A 133 9.40 24.30 -4.58
CA ILE A 133 9.81 25.70 -4.42
C ILE A 133 9.19 26.31 -3.18
N GLY A 134 9.91 27.27 -2.60
CA GLY A 134 9.45 28.14 -1.52
C GLY A 134 9.16 29.53 -2.05
N ILE A 135 8.10 30.16 -1.58
CA ILE A 135 7.62 31.46 -1.97
C ILE A 135 7.41 32.32 -0.70
N LYS A 136 7.97 33.51 -0.71
CA LYS A 136 7.55 34.58 0.23
C LYS A 136 6.80 35.61 -0.56
N GLY A 137 5.69 36.13 -0.04
CA GLY A 137 4.88 37.11 -0.72
C GLY A 137 3.59 37.39 0.03
N PHE A 138 2.59 37.95 -0.64
CA PHE A 138 1.34 38.33 -0.03
C PHE A 138 0.13 37.75 -0.77
N VAL A 139 -0.95 37.54 -0.04
CA VAL A 139 -2.21 37.05 -0.58
C VAL A 139 -2.94 38.19 -1.31
N PHE A 140 -3.51 37.85 -2.47
CA PHE A 140 -4.34 38.77 -3.25
C PHE A 140 -5.37 38.00 -4.07
N LYS A 141 -6.36 38.71 -4.56
CA LYS A 141 -7.36 38.17 -5.49
C LYS A 141 -7.08 38.71 -6.90
N THR A 142 -7.00 37.78 -7.86
CA THR A 142 -6.81 38.16 -9.28
C THR A 142 -8.05 38.83 -9.85
N GLN A 143 -7.93 39.48 -11.02
CA GLN A 143 -9.07 40.10 -11.72
C GLN A 143 -10.14 39.06 -12.10
N THR A 144 -9.77 37.81 -12.24
CA THR A 144 -10.70 36.69 -12.51
C THR A 144 -11.30 36.07 -11.27
N GLY A 145 -10.98 36.60 -10.08
CA GLY A 145 -11.53 36.14 -8.79
C GLY A 145 -10.74 35.02 -8.10
N GLU A 146 -9.62 34.53 -8.64
CA GLU A 146 -8.83 33.47 -8.02
C GLU A 146 -7.96 34.03 -6.89
N ILE A 147 -8.07 33.44 -5.69
CA ILE A 147 -7.21 33.77 -4.53
C ILE A 147 -5.83 33.19 -4.78
N SER A 148 -4.83 34.04 -4.76
CA SER A 148 -3.48 33.74 -5.20
C SER A 148 -2.43 34.37 -4.25
N VAL A 149 -1.19 33.90 -4.35
CA VAL A 149 -0.04 34.51 -3.68
C VAL A 149 0.79 35.28 -4.71
N HIS A 150 1.03 36.55 -4.47
CA HIS A 150 1.95 37.38 -5.25
C HIS A 150 3.36 37.18 -4.70
N ALA A 151 4.23 36.55 -5.47
CA ALA A 151 5.58 36.23 -5.06
C ALA A 151 6.49 37.48 -5.03
N GLN A 152 7.13 37.69 -3.92
CA GLN A 152 8.21 38.69 -3.72
C GLN A 152 9.59 38.01 -3.72
N SER A 153 9.66 36.72 -3.36
CA SER A 153 10.87 35.92 -3.52
C SER A 153 10.52 34.47 -3.88
N LEU A 154 11.47 33.82 -4.54
CA LEU A 154 11.38 32.40 -4.95
C LEU A 154 12.67 31.69 -4.59
N THR A 155 12.58 30.55 -3.94
CA THR A 155 13.71 29.69 -3.57
C THR A 155 13.46 28.27 -4.09
N LEU A 156 14.46 27.66 -4.75
CA LEU A 156 14.42 26.24 -5.09
C LEU A 156 14.72 25.42 -3.82
N LEU A 157 13.84 24.49 -3.49
CA LEU A 157 13.97 23.60 -2.33
C LEU A 157 14.31 22.17 -2.71
N SER A 158 13.86 21.70 -3.90
CA SER A 158 14.24 20.39 -4.40
C SER A 158 14.02 20.30 -5.91
N LYS A 159 15.05 19.93 -6.64
CA LYS A 159 15.00 19.68 -8.09
C LYS A 159 14.49 18.29 -8.41
N ALA A 160 13.41 18.19 -9.18
CA ALA A 160 12.87 16.92 -9.65
C ALA A 160 13.60 16.44 -10.92
N LEU A 161 14.16 15.23 -10.88
CA LEU A 161 14.89 14.64 -12.01
C LEU A 161 14.03 13.73 -12.89
N LYS A 162 12.84 13.32 -12.40
CA LYS A 162 11.85 12.59 -13.19
C LYS A 162 10.66 13.47 -13.53
N PRO A 163 10.13 13.42 -14.76
CA PRO A 163 8.90 14.11 -15.11
C PRO A 163 7.72 13.46 -14.39
N LEU A 164 6.77 14.29 -13.95
CA LEU A 164 5.49 13.79 -13.45
C LEU A 164 4.58 13.37 -14.62
N PRO A 165 3.82 12.27 -14.49
CA PRO A 165 2.79 11.88 -15.44
C PRO A 165 1.57 12.80 -15.25
N ILE A 166 1.63 14.00 -15.84
CA ILE A 166 0.54 14.97 -15.79
C ILE A 166 -0.37 14.76 -16.98
N VAL A 167 -1.67 14.61 -16.71
CA VAL A 167 -2.69 14.44 -17.74
C VAL A 167 -2.65 15.61 -18.73
N LYS A 168 -2.52 15.28 -20.00
CA LYS A 168 -2.61 16.22 -21.11
C LYS A 168 -3.88 15.93 -21.90
N TYR A 169 -4.55 16.95 -22.34
CA TYR A 169 -5.73 16.82 -23.19
C TYR A 169 -5.38 17.25 -24.63
N LYS A 170 -5.70 16.40 -25.59
CA LYS A 170 -5.64 16.72 -27.01
C LYS A 170 -6.93 16.22 -27.66
N ASP A 171 -7.63 17.11 -28.33
CA ASP A 171 -8.91 16.83 -29.01
C ASP A 171 -9.96 16.17 -28.07
N GLY A 172 -9.99 16.58 -26.80
CA GLY A 172 -10.88 16.02 -25.77
C GLY A 172 -10.45 14.67 -25.18
N VAL A 173 -9.36 14.10 -25.67
CA VAL A 173 -8.81 12.82 -25.15
C VAL A 173 -7.70 13.10 -24.12
N ALA A 174 -7.78 12.43 -22.98
CA ALA A 174 -6.75 12.49 -21.93
C ALA A 174 -5.57 11.56 -22.28
N TYR A 175 -4.36 12.09 -22.20
CA TYR A 175 -3.11 11.36 -22.40
C TYR A 175 -2.25 11.46 -21.13
N ASP A 176 -1.32 10.53 -20.96
CA ASP A 176 -0.38 10.47 -19.83
C ASP A 176 -1.07 10.34 -18.45
N LYS A 177 -2.29 9.80 -18.41
CA LYS A 177 -3.00 9.55 -17.18
C LYS A 177 -2.33 8.43 -16.38
N PHE A 178 -2.10 8.67 -15.08
CA PHE A 178 -1.50 7.70 -14.16
C PHE A 178 -2.61 6.89 -13.47
N ASP A 179 -3.27 6.01 -14.22
CA ASP A 179 -4.45 5.24 -13.78
C ASP A 179 -4.26 3.73 -13.76
N ASP A 180 -3.16 3.21 -14.31
CA ASP A 180 -2.83 1.79 -14.21
C ASP A 180 -2.66 1.37 -12.75
N PRO A 181 -3.48 0.42 -12.24
CA PRO A 181 -3.46 0.05 -10.82
C PRO A 181 -2.09 -0.49 -10.36
N GLU A 182 -1.41 -1.28 -11.20
CA GLU A 182 -0.13 -1.85 -10.83
C GLU A 182 0.94 -0.75 -10.68
N LEU A 183 1.01 0.19 -11.62
CA LEU A 183 1.93 1.33 -11.54
C LEU A 183 1.62 2.23 -10.34
N ARG A 184 0.34 2.49 -10.06
CA ARG A 184 -0.10 3.29 -8.90
C ARG A 184 0.35 2.67 -7.58
N TYR A 185 0.23 1.36 -7.44
CA TYR A 185 0.65 0.66 -6.22
C TYR A 185 2.16 0.58 -6.08
N ARG A 186 2.90 0.34 -7.17
CA ARG A 186 4.37 0.32 -7.18
C ARG A 186 4.98 1.71 -6.95
N GLN A 187 4.38 2.75 -7.50
CA GLN A 187 4.84 4.13 -7.40
C GLN A 187 3.85 4.98 -6.60
N ARG A 188 3.48 4.53 -5.41
CA ARG A 188 2.52 5.21 -4.54
C ARG A 188 2.87 6.68 -4.28
N TYR A 189 4.15 7.01 -4.23
CA TYR A 189 4.62 8.39 -4.10
C TYR A 189 4.24 9.25 -5.32
N VAL A 190 4.18 8.70 -6.51
CA VAL A 190 3.67 9.39 -7.72
C VAL A 190 2.15 9.49 -7.65
N ASP A 191 1.47 8.39 -7.33
CA ASP A 191 0.02 8.33 -7.15
C ASP A 191 -0.49 9.41 -6.18
N LEU A 192 0.19 9.57 -5.03
CA LEU A 192 -0.10 10.62 -4.03
C LEU A 192 0.13 12.05 -4.54
N ILE A 193 1.01 12.24 -5.53
CA ILE A 193 1.28 13.57 -6.11
C ILE A 193 0.23 13.94 -7.16
N VAL A 194 -0.15 12.99 -8.02
CA VAL A 194 -0.89 13.31 -9.26
C VAL A 194 -2.36 12.95 -9.23
N ASN A 195 -2.78 12.01 -8.38
CA ASN A 195 -4.17 11.58 -8.27
C ASN A 195 -4.84 12.14 -7.03
N ASP A 196 -5.86 12.97 -7.23
CA ASP A 196 -6.66 13.52 -6.14
C ASP A 196 -7.42 12.41 -5.38
N GLY A 197 -7.65 12.63 -4.07
CA GLY A 197 -8.38 11.70 -3.19
C GLY A 197 -7.55 10.50 -2.69
N VAL A 198 -6.40 10.16 -3.29
CA VAL A 198 -5.55 9.06 -2.80
C VAL A 198 -5.05 9.33 -1.39
N LYS A 199 -4.60 10.54 -1.12
CA LYS A 199 -4.14 10.96 0.22
C LYS A 199 -5.25 10.87 1.27
N ASP A 200 -6.48 11.21 0.88
CA ASP A 200 -7.63 11.20 1.79
C ASP A 200 -7.93 9.81 2.34
N THR A 201 -7.78 8.75 1.52
CA THR A 201 -7.90 7.36 1.95
C THR A 201 -6.96 7.06 3.13
N PHE A 202 -5.72 7.53 3.06
CA PHE A 202 -4.74 7.29 4.14
C PHE A 202 -4.95 8.20 5.36
N LEU A 203 -5.48 9.40 5.18
CA LEU A 203 -5.92 10.24 6.29
C LEU A 203 -7.13 9.63 7.01
N GLN A 204 -8.07 9.07 6.26
CA GLN A 204 -9.20 8.31 6.82
C GLN A 204 -8.71 7.06 7.58
N ARG A 205 -7.74 6.31 7.03
CA ARG A 205 -7.08 5.19 7.74
C ARG A 205 -6.48 5.65 9.08
N ALA A 206 -5.78 6.77 9.08
CA ALA A 206 -5.23 7.33 10.33
C ALA A 206 -6.34 7.74 11.32
N THR A 207 -7.50 8.18 10.83
CA THR A 207 -8.67 8.50 11.66
C THR A 207 -9.29 7.24 12.26
N VAL A 208 -9.41 6.14 11.48
CA VAL A 208 -9.85 4.83 12.00
C VAL A 208 -8.99 4.41 13.19
N LEU A 209 -7.66 4.40 13.02
CA LEU A 209 -6.73 3.96 14.07
C LEU A 209 -6.77 4.87 15.32
N ARG A 210 -6.81 6.19 15.13
CA ARG A 210 -6.91 7.14 16.26
C ARG A 210 -8.21 6.98 17.03
N THR A 211 -9.34 6.80 16.32
CA THR A 211 -10.64 6.63 16.95
C THR A 211 -10.71 5.30 17.69
N MET A 212 -10.18 4.23 17.11
CA MET A 212 -10.10 2.92 17.76
C MET A 212 -9.31 3.00 19.06
N ARG A 213 -8.09 3.54 19.05
CA ARG A 213 -7.28 3.75 20.25
C ARG A 213 -8.02 4.57 21.29
N LYS A 214 -8.62 5.67 20.87
CA LYS A 214 -9.39 6.53 21.79
C LYS A 214 -10.50 5.76 22.51
N VAL A 215 -11.28 4.93 21.80
CA VAL A 215 -12.36 4.15 22.40
C VAL A 215 -11.82 3.09 23.38
N LEU A 216 -10.71 2.44 23.02
CA LEU A 216 -10.08 1.42 23.86
C LEU A 216 -9.44 2.03 25.11
N ASP A 217 -8.74 3.16 24.99
CA ASP A 217 -8.12 3.89 26.10
C ASP A 217 -9.19 4.46 27.06
N GLU A 218 -10.28 5.03 26.53
CA GLU A 218 -11.43 5.50 27.34
C GLU A 218 -12.15 4.36 28.07
N ALA A 219 -12.07 3.13 27.55
CA ALA A 219 -12.57 1.93 28.24
C ALA A 219 -11.60 1.43 29.33
N GLY A 220 -10.40 2.01 29.45
CA GLY A 220 -9.40 1.67 30.45
C GLY A 220 -8.47 0.50 30.04
N TYR A 221 -8.45 0.11 28.76
CA TYR A 221 -7.60 -0.98 28.29
C TYR A 221 -6.20 -0.49 27.92
N THR A 222 -5.20 -1.36 28.09
CA THR A 222 -3.79 -1.02 27.90
C THR A 222 -3.32 -1.45 26.52
N GLU A 223 -2.77 -0.52 25.71
CA GLU A 223 -2.05 -0.89 24.48
C GLU A 223 -0.72 -1.54 24.86
N VAL A 224 -0.42 -2.68 24.28
CA VAL A 224 0.80 -3.46 24.54
C VAL A 224 1.48 -3.87 23.23
N GLU A 225 2.75 -4.26 23.34
CA GLU A 225 3.52 -4.83 22.23
C GLU A 225 4.02 -6.22 22.61
N THR A 226 3.79 -7.20 21.74
CA THR A 226 4.24 -8.58 21.93
C THR A 226 5.22 -8.99 20.82
N PRO A 227 5.99 -10.08 21.00
CA PRO A 227 7.01 -10.46 20.03
C PRO A 227 6.48 -10.68 18.62
N THR A 228 7.08 -10.02 17.64
CA THR A 228 6.84 -10.27 16.21
C THR A 228 7.57 -11.53 15.74
N LEU A 229 8.79 -11.79 16.28
CA LEU A 229 9.52 -13.03 16.07
C LEU A 229 9.23 -13.98 17.23
N GLN A 230 8.73 -15.16 16.91
CA GLN A 230 8.25 -16.15 17.87
C GLN A 230 9.01 -17.48 17.69
N ALA A 231 9.21 -18.18 18.79
CA ALA A 231 9.81 -19.52 18.75
C ALA A 231 8.84 -20.58 18.20
N ILE A 232 7.54 -20.33 18.33
CA ILE A 232 6.47 -21.21 17.87
C ILE A 232 5.40 -20.33 17.20
N ALA A 233 4.93 -20.70 16.01
CA ALA A 233 3.78 -20.07 15.40
C ALA A 233 2.49 -20.61 16.05
N GLY A 234 1.61 -19.73 16.51
CA GLY A 234 0.37 -20.12 17.18
C GLY A 234 -0.64 -18.99 17.28
N GLY A 235 -1.86 -19.31 17.77
CA GLY A 235 -2.96 -18.35 17.92
C GLY A 235 -3.86 -18.21 16.69
N ALA A 236 -3.56 -18.90 15.58
CA ALA A 236 -4.39 -18.98 14.39
C ALA A 236 -4.06 -20.24 13.60
N SER A 237 -4.95 -20.64 12.68
CA SER A 237 -4.66 -21.62 11.65
C SER A 237 -4.19 -20.87 10.42
N ALA A 238 -2.87 -20.85 10.17
CA ALA A 238 -2.26 -20.13 9.05
C ALA A 238 -0.81 -20.58 8.84
N ARG A 239 -0.32 -20.50 7.62
CA ARG A 239 1.07 -20.83 7.28
C ARG A 239 2.01 -19.68 7.67
N PRO A 240 3.05 -19.91 8.52
CA PRO A 240 3.97 -18.87 8.93
C PRO A 240 5.08 -18.59 7.90
N PHE A 241 5.68 -17.38 7.96
CA PHE A 241 7.00 -17.13 7.40
C PHE A 241 8.05 -17.61 8.40
N ILE A 242 9.05 -18.35 7.92
CA ILE A 242 10.15 -18.89 8.72
C ILE A 242 11.41 -18.06 8.43
N THR A 243 12.16 -17.72 9.47
CA THR A 243 13.45 -17.03 9.38
C THR A 243 14.47 -17.66 10.32
N HIS A 244 15.77 -17.56 9.99
CA HIS A 244 16.84 -18.15 10.81
C HIS A 244 17.47 -17.11 11.73
N PHE A 245 17.54 -17.41 13.03
CA PHE A 245 18.21 -16.57 14.01
C PHE A 245 19.66 -17.02 14.19
N ASN A 246 20.57 -16.34 13.50
CA ASN A 246 21.99 -16.73 13.41
C ASN A 246 22.68 -16.88 14.78
N ALA A 247 22.41 -15.99 15.74
CA ALA A 247 23.08 -16.00 17.04
C ALA A 247 22.75 -17.25 17.88
N LEU A 248 21.55 -17.79 17.74
CA LEU A 248 21.10 -18.99 18.45
C LEU A 248 21.11 -20.24 17.56
N ASN A 249 21.42 -20.08 16.27
CA ASN A 249 21.37 -21.14 15.26
C ASN A 249 20.05 -21.93 15.32
N THR A 250 18.93 -21.19 15.31
CA THR A 250 17.58 -21.76 15.38
C THR A 250 16.64 -21.04 14.45
N ASP A 251 15.60 -21.72 13.98
CA ASP A 251 14.54 -21.11 13.22
C ASP A 251 13.55 -20.38 14.13
N MET A 252 13.06 -19.26 13.65
CA MET A 252 12.05 -18.44 14.28
C MET A 252 10.90 -18.21 13.28
N TYR A 253 9.73 -17.90 13.79
CA TYR A 253 8.54 -17.68 13.00
C TYR A 253 8.10 -16.22 13.12
N MET A 254 7.73 -15.61 12.00
CA MET A 254 6.99 -14.35 12.06
C MET A 254 5.56 -14.65 12.54
N ARG A 255 5.07 -13.86 13.50
CA ARG A 255 3.78 -14.11 14.14
C ARG A 255 2.62 -14.13 13.15
N ILE A 256 1.74 -15.09 13.31
CA ILE A 256 0.48 -15.22 12.55
C ILE A 256 -0.71 -14.59 13.29
N ALA A 257 -0.58 -14.42 14.63
CA ALA A 257 -1.53 -13.79 15.54
C ALA A 257 -0.81 -13.30 16.80
N THR A 258 -1.44 -12.43 17.57
CA THR A 258 -0.95 -11.95 18.88
C THR A 258 -1.60 -12.66 20.07
N GLU A 259 -2.64 -13.43 19.83
CA GLU A 259 -3.57 -14.06 20.79
C GLU A 259 -2.90 -14.69 22.01
N LEU A 260 -1.98 -15.66 21.79
CA LEU A 260 -1.41 -16.45 22.90
C LEU A 260 -0.57 -15.58 23.85
N TYR A 261 0.06 -14.53 23.35
CA TYR A 261 0.81 -13.59 24.19
C TYR A 261 -0.12 -12.65 24.96
N LEU A 262 -1.19 -12.15 24.34
CA LEU A 262 -2.16 -11.28 25.00
C LEU A 262 -2.92 -12.02 26.12
N LYS A 263 -3.28 -13.28 25.90
CA LYS A 263 -3.87 -14.15 26.95
C LYS A 263 -2.92 -14.35 28.15
N ARG A 264 -1.60 -14.46 27.91
CA ARG A 264 -0.61 -14.53 29.00
C ARG A 264 -0.58 -13.24 29.82
N LEU A 265 -0.79 -12.08 29.23
CA LEU A 265 -0.91 -10.82 29.96
C LEU A 265 -2.20 -10.76 30.79
N ILE A 266 -3.28 -11.34 30.31
CA ILE A 266 -4.52 -11.53 31.09
C ILE A 266 -4.27 -12.42 32.30
N VAL A 267 -3.56 -13.54 32.15
CA VAL A 267 -3.10 -14.37 33.28
C VAL A 267 -2.25 -13.55 34.25
N GLY A 268 -1.42 -12.63 33.74
CA GLY A 268 -0.59 -11.71 34.51
C GLY A 268 -1.35 -10.63 35.28
N GLY A 269 -2.68 -10.53 35.09
CA GLY A 269 -3.55 -9.64 35.87
C GLY A 269 -3.92 -8.31 35.23
N PHE A 270 -3.67 -8.12 33.94
CA PHE A 270 -4.22 -6.96 33.19
C PHE A 270 -5.72 -7.10 33.01
N GLU A 271 -6.50 -6.07 33.32
CA GLU A 271 -7.97 -6.07 33.15
C GLU A 271 -8.39 -6.18 31.69
N GLY A 272 -7.71 -5.45 30.82
CA GLY A 272 -7.88 -5.49 29.37
C GLY A 272 -6.61 -5.05 28.67
N VAL A 273 -6.21 -5.79 27.63
CA VAL A 273 -5.03 -5.49 26.81
C VAL A 273 -5.41 -5.52 25.35
N TYR A 274 -4.84 -4.60 24.56
CA TYR A 274 -4.97 -4.64 23.11
C TYR A 274 -3.65 -4.38 22.42
N GLU A 275 -3.50 -4.91 21.21
CA GLU A 275 -2.37 -4.65 20.34
C GLU A 275 -2.88 -4.34 18.92
N ILE A 276 -2.37 -3.25 18.32
CA ILE A 276 -2.57 -2.95 16.91
C ILE A 276 -1.24 -3.17 16.20
N GLY A 277 -1.13 -4.28 15.49
CA GLY A 277 0.14 -4.69 14.92
C GLY A 277 0.03 -5.44 13.60
N LYS A 278 1.20 -5.76 13.03
CA LYS A 278 1.33 -6.57 11.83
C LYS A 278 1.33 -8.05 12.20
N ASN A 279 0.51 -8.82 11.49
CA ASN A 279 0.57 -10.26 11.43
C ASN A 279 1.00 -10.69 10.02
N PHE A 280 1.59 -11.88 9.90
CA PHE A 280 2.23 -12.37 8.68
C PHE A 280 1.72 -13.77 8.37
N ARG A 281 1.13 -13.96 7.19
CA ARG A 281 0.65 -15.27 6.72
C ARG A 281 1.22 -15.55 5.35
N ASN A 282 1.94 -16.65 5.21
CA ASN A 282 2.62 -17.05 3.97
C ASN A 282 1.64 -17.74 3.02
N GLU A 283 0.65 -16.99 2.60
CA GLU A 283 -0.47 -17.41 1.78
C GLU A 283 -0.54 -16.58 0.48
N GLY A 284 -1.64 -16.71 -0.27
CA GLY A 284 -1.84 -16.00 -1.52
C GLY A 284 -2.04 -14.48 -1.34
N MET A 285 -1.91 -13.76 -2.45
CA MET A 285 -2.22 -12.34 -2.56
C MET A 285 -3.36 -12.14 -3.53
N ASP A 286 -4.43 -11.49 -3.09
CA ASP A 286 -5.59 -11.17 -3.91
C ASP A 286 -6.16 -9.78 -3.59
N ARG A 287 -7.43 -9.54 -3.90
CA ARG A 287 -8.13 -8.27 -3.63
C ARG A 287 -8.34 -7.99 -2.15
N ASN A 288 -8.39 -9.03 -1.31
CA ASN A 288 -8.74 -8.98 0.11
C ASN A 288 -7.59 -9.40 1.03
N HIS A 289 -6.52 -10.02 0.47
CA HIS A 289 -5.43 -10.59 1.23
C HIS A 289 -4.08 -10.02 0.83
N ASN A 290 -3.27 -9.71 1.83
CA ASN A 290 -1.88 -9.33 1.72
C ASN A 290 -1.08 -10.15 2.75
N PRO A 291 0.10 -10.70 2.42
CA PRO A 291 0.85 -11.58 3.32
C PRO A 291 1.24 -10.92 4.65
N GLU A 292 1.30 -9.61 4.66
CA GLU A 292 1.51 -8.74 5.81
C GLU A 292 0.29 -7.83 5.95
N PHE A 293 -0.46 -7.96 7.03
CA PHE A 293 -1.67 -7.20 7.27
C PHE A 293 -1.72 -6.65 8.70
N THR A 294 -2.51 -5.60 8.91
CA THR A 294 -2.70 -5.02 10.24
C THR A 294 -3.95 -5.59 10.89
N CYS A 295 -3.79 -6.09 12.12
CA CYS A 295 -4.89 -6.53 12.96
C CYS A 295 -4.90 -5.75 14.27
N MET A 296 -6.06 -5.52 14.85
CA MET A 296 -6.23 -5.16 16.25
C MET A 296 -6.76 -6.38 16.98
N GLU A 297 -6.08 -6.80 18.04
CA GLU A 297 -6.59 -7.82 18.96
C GLU A 297 -6.79 -7.22 20.35
N LEU A 298 -7.91 -7.53 20.97
CA LEU A 298 -8.32 -7.07 22.31
C LEU A 298 -8.78 -8.26 23.15
N TYR A 299 -8.31 -8.34 24.40
CA TYR A 299 -8.72 -9.34 25.40
C TYR A 299 -9.12 -8.65 26.68
N VAL A 300 -10.30 -9.00 27.24
CA VAL A 300 -10.88 -8.32 28.41
C VAL A 300 -11.38 -9.36 29.43
N GLN A 301 -10.91 -9.23 30.68
CA GLN A 301 -11.34 -10.07 31.80
C GLN A 301 -12.82 -9.89 32.16
N TYR A 302 -13.41 -10.95 32.68
CA TYR A 302 -14.80 -10.98 33.23
C TYR A 302 -15.85 -10.56 32.18
N LYS A 303 -15.56 -10.77 30.93
CA LYS A 303 -16.45 -10.55 29.76
C LYS A 303 -16.66 -11.85 29.02
N ASP A 304 -17.76 -11.92 28.26
CA ASP A 304 -18.07 -13.02 27.35
C ASP A 304 -18.33 -12.51 25.92
N TYR A 305 -18.56 -13.42 24.99
CA TYR A 305 -18.78 -13.10 23.59
C TYR A 305 -20.05 -12.23 23.36
N ASN A 306 -21.07 -12.29 24.23
CA ASN A 306 -22.26 -11.43 24.11
C ASN A 306 -21.93 -9.97 24.42
N TRP A 307 -21.11 -9.75 25.46
CA TRP A 307 -20.60 -8.42 25.77
C TRP A 307 -19.71 -7.91 24.61
N MET A 308 -18.88 -8.79 24.04
CA MET A 308 -17.98 -8.42 22.95
C MET A 308 -18.77 -8.04 21.69
N MET A 309 -19.90 -8.69 21.38
CA MET A 309 -20.78 -8.26 20.27
C MET A 309 -21.26 -6.82 20.48
N ALA A 310 -21.77 -6.49 21.66
CA ALA A 310 -22.26 -5.14 21.97
C ALA A 310 -21.13 -4.09 21.97
N PHE A 311 -19.95 -4.45 22.43
CA PHE A 311 -18.77 -3.59 22.37
C PHE A 311 -18.34 -3.33 20.92
N THR A 312 -18.32 -4.35 20.07
CA THR A 312 -17.97 -4.27 18.66
C THR A 312 -18.96 -3.37 17.88
N GLU A 313 -20.25 -3.51 18.13
CA GLU A 313 -21.29 -2.64 17.56
C GLU A 313 -20.98 -1.16 17.85
N LYS A 314 -20.75 -0.82 19.13
CA LYS A 314 -20.43 0.55 19.56
C LYS A 314 -19.12 1.05 18.96
N LEU A 315 -18.09 0.22 18.92
CA LEU A 315 -16.76 0.58 18.36
C LEU A 315 -16.86 0.94 16.88
N LEU A 316 -17.52 0.08 16.09
CA LEU A 316 -17.61 0.25 14.64
C LEU A 316 -18.52 1.44 14.27
N GLU A 317 -19.65 1.63 14.97
CA GLU A 317 -20.50 2.81 14.80
C GLU A 317 -19.73 4.10 15.09
N THR A 318 -18.96 4.14 16.19
CA THR A 318 -18.14 5.31 16.56
C THR A 318 -17.08 5.60 15.50
N ILE A 319 -16.41 4.57 14.97
CA ILE A 319 -15.41 4.72 13.92
C ILE A 319 -16.07 5.23 12.63
N CYS A 320 -17.20 4.66 12.22
CA CYS A 320 -17.90 5.07 11.01
C CYS A 320 -18.31 6.54 11.07
N ILE A 321 -18.87 6.99 12.20
CA ILE A 321 -19.24 8.40 12.42
C ILE A 321 -17.99 9.30 12.37
N ALA A 322 -16.89 8.90 12.99
CA ALA A 322 -15.67 9.70 13.02
C ALA A 322 -15.03 9.88 11.63
N VAL A 323 -15.15 8.87 10.75
CA VAL A 323 -14.57 8.89 9.40
C VAL A 323 -15.51 9.54 8.38
N ASN A 324 -16.81 9.26 8.47
CA ASN A 324 -17.79 9.59 7.42
C ASN A 324 -18.81 10.65 7.85
N GLY A 325 -18.83 11.06 9.14
CA GLY A 325 -19.85 11.96 9.69
C GLY A 325 -21.24 11.29 9.90
N SER A 326 -21.36 10.00 9.61
CA SER A 326 -22.59 9.19 9.69
C SER A 326 -22.26 7.78 10.11
N ALA A 327 -23.22 7.06 10.69
CA ALA A 327 -23.12 5.62 10.95
C ALA A 327 -23.35 4.77 9.70
N GLU A 328 -23.47 5.38 8.53
CA GLU A 328 -23.69 4.70 7.26
C GLU A 328 -22.58 5.01 6.26
N ARG A 329 -22.24 4.03 5.43
CA ARG A 329 -21.25 4.18 4.36
C ARG A 329 -21.71 3.45 3.08
N GLU A 330 -21.52 4.11 1.96
CA GLU A 330 -21.72 3.48 0.64
C GLU A 330 -20.44 2.71 0.24
N VAL A 331 -20.61 1.43 -0.10
CA VAL A 331 -19.55 0.54 -0.60
C VAL A 331 -20.13 -0.24 -1.79
N ASP A 332 -19.48 -0.20 -2.94
CA ASP A 332 -19.94 -0.88 -4.18
C ASP A 332 -21.40 -0.59 -4.55
N GLY A 333 -21.86 0.65 -4.35
CA GLY A 333 -23.24 1.08 -4.65
C GLY A 333 -24.27 0.56 -3.65
N GLN A 334 -23.83 -0.03 -2.53
CA GLN A 334 -24.71 -0.48 -1.45
C GLN A 334 -24.45 0.33 -0.18
N THR A 335 -25.52 0.80 0.47
CA THR A 335 -25.42 1.47 1.77
C THR A 335 -25.28 0.41 2.88
N ILE A 336 -24.16 0.44 3.61
CA ILE A 336 -23.91 -0.38 4.78
C ILE A 336 -24.14 0.46 6.02
N SER A 337 -25.02 -0.01 6.91
CA SER A 337 -25.31 0.66 8.18
C SER A 337 -24.57 -0.02 9.34
N PHE A 338 -23.73 0.77 10.01
CA PHE A 338 -23.03 0.34 11.24
C PHE A 338 -23.80 0.70 12.52
N LYS A 339 -25.08 1.06 12.37
CA LYS A 339 -25.94 1.37 13.51
C LYS A 339 -26.38 0.10 14.22
N ALA A 340 -26.15 0.03 15.53
CA ALA A 340 -26.61 -1.09 16.36
C ALA A 340 -28.16 -1.18 16.45
N PRO A 341 -28.73 -2.38 16.70
CA PRO A 341 -28.08 -3.69 16.83
C PRO A 341 -27.87 -4.40 15.49
N TYR A 342 -26.82 -5.22 15.37
CA TYR A 342 -26.60 -6.08 14.21
C TYR A 342 -27.38 -7.40 14.33
N ARG A 343 -27.66 -8.03 13.19
CA ARG A 343 -28.27 -9.36 13.14
C ARG A 343 -27.33 -10.39 13.80
N ARG A 344 -27.88 -11.35 14.56
CA ARG A 344 -27.19 -12.49 15.15
C ARG A 344 -27.79 -13.76 14.58
N LEU A 345 -26.97 -14.65 14.01
CA LEU A 345 -27.43 -15.84 13.32
C LEU A 345 -26.44 -17.00 13.56
N PRO A 346 -26.89 -18.12 14.17
CA PRO A 346 -26.04 -19.31 14.31
C PRO A 346 -25.58 -19.82 12.94
N ILE A 347 -24.32 -20.32 12.84
CA ILE A 347 -23.73 -20.74 11.57
C ILE A 347 -24.54 -21.87 10.91
N LEU A 348 -25.02 -22.85 11.69
CA LEU A 348 -25.81 -23.96 11.17
C LEU A 348 -27.18 -23.50 10.67
N ASP A 349 -27.78 -22.51 11.30
CA ASP A 349 -29.02 -21.88 10.84
C ASP A 349 -28.79 -21.07 9.55
N ALA A 350 -27.66 -20.37 9.45
CA ALA A 350 -27.27 -19.66 8.23
C ALA A 350 -27.14 -20.61 7.02
N ILE A 351 -26.47 -21.75 7.23
CA ILE A 351 -26.33 -22.79 6.20
C ILE A 351 -27.72 -23.35 5.81
N LYS A 352 -28.55 -23.65 6.81
CA LYS A 352 -29.91 -24.15 6.58
C LYS A 352 -30.78 -23.15 5.81
N GLU A 353 -30.72 -21.85 6.15
CA GLU A 353 -31.43 -20.79 5.42
C GLU A 353 -31.04 -20.73 3.94
N LYS A 354 -29.78 -20.96 3.62
CA LYS A 354 -29.25 -20.82 2.24
C LYS A 354 -29.30 -22.08 1.42
N THR A 355 -28.99 -23.22 2.00
CA THR A 355 -28.88 -24.49 1.28
C THR A 355 -30.11 -25.37 1.41
N GLY A 356 -30.93 -25.13 2.43
CA GLY A 356 -32.05 -26.00 2.81
C GLY A 356 -31.65 -27.23 3.62
N TYR A 357 -30.37 -27.47 3.85
CA TYR A 357 -29.87 -28.62 4.59
C TYR A 357 -29.61 -28.26 6.06
N ASP A 358 -30.16 -29.08 6.97
CA ASP A 358 -29.90 -28.98 8.41
C ASP A 358 -28.70 -29.84 8.75
N LEU A 359 -27.64 -29.20 9.26
CA LEU A 359 -26.40 -29.88 9.64
C LEU A 359 -26.32 -30.20 11.15
N ASN A 360 -27.35 -29.83 11.95
CA ASN A 360 -27.38 -30.16 13.36
C ASN A 360 -27.27 -31.67 13.55
N GLU A 361 -26.43 -32.08 14.50
CA GLU A 361 -26.20 -33.49 14.91
C GLU A 361 -25.73 -34.42 13.77
N LYS A 362 -25.38 -33.86 12.57
CA LYS A 362 -24.87 -34.64 11.45
C LYS A 362 -23.45 -35.13 11.71
N THR A 363 -23.19 -36.38 11.28
CA THR A 363 -21.85 -36.95 11.25
C THR A 363 -21.04 -36.36 10.08
N GLU A 364 -19.73 -36.54 10.11
CA GLU A 364 -18.84 -36.12 9.01
C GLU A 364 -19.27 -36.74 7.68
N ASP A 365 -19.57 -38.08 7.66
CA ASP A 365 -20.00 -38.76 6.45
C ASP A 365 -21.32 -38.22 5.88
N GLU A 366 -22.28 -37.89 6.76
CA GLU A 366 -23.55 -37.29 6.33
C GLU A 366 -23.36 -35.90 5.74
N ILE A 367 -22.43 -35.08 6.29
CA ILE A 367 -22.11 -33.76 5.77
C ILE A 367 -21.39 -33.90 4.43
N ARG A 368 -20.48 -34.85 4.28
CA ARG A 368 -19.79 -35.17 3.03
C ARG A 368 -20.77 -35.56 1.90
N GLU A 369 -21.81 -36.32 2.24
CA GLU A 369 -22.89 -36.63 1.29
C GLU A 369 -23.75 -35.37 0.94
N ILE A 370 -23.89 -34.43 1.86
CA ILE A 370 -24.56 -33.16 1.58
C ILE A 370 -23.68 -32.32 0.64
N CYS A 371 -22.36 -32.22 0.85
CA CYS A 371 -21.44 -31.56 -0.06
C CYS A 371 -21.56 -32.08 -1.50
N LYS A 372 -21.62 -33.41 -1.67
CA LYS A 372 -21.85 -34.03 -3.00
C LYS A 372 -23.18 -33.60 -3.62
N LYS A 373 -24.27 -33.50 -2.82
CA LYS A 373 -25.58 -33.04 -3.30
C LYS A 373 -25.59 -31.57 -3.67
N LEU A 374 -24.70 -30.78 -3.07
CA LEU A 374 -24.48 -29.36 -3.35
C LEU A 374 -23.48 -29.14 -4.51
N ASP A 375 -23.01 -30.23 -5.16
CA ASP A 375 -22.03 -30.21 -6.27
C ASP A 375 -20.68 -29.58 -5.86
N MET A 376 -20.28 -29.80 -4.59
CA MET A 376 -19.01 -29.33 -4.03
C MET A 376 -17.93 -30.42 -4.16
N GLU A 377 -16.77 -30.03 -4.65
CA GLU A 377 -15.56 -30.87 -4.56
C GLU A 377 -14.93 -30.70 -3.17
N VAL A 378 -14.86 -31.79 -2.39
CA VAL A 378 -14.26 -31.80 -1.07
C VAL A 378 -13.18 -32.86 -0.96
N ASP A 379 -12.04 -32.51 -0.35
CA ASP A 379 -10.92 -33.43 -0.15
C ASP A 379 -11.23 -34.46 0.95
N GLU A 380 -10.72 -35.70 0.81
CA GLU A 380 -10.93 -36.78 1.80
C GLU A 380 -10.28 -36.44 3.17
N SER A 381 -9.28 -35.58 3.20
CA SER A 381 -8.61 -35.14 4.44
C SER A 381 -9.43 -34.16 5.27
N MET A 382 -10.46 -33.53 4.69
CA MET A 382 -11.29 -32.54 5.37
C MET A 382 -12.14 -33.19 6.46
N GLY A 383 -11.95 -32.82 7.71
CA GLY A 383 -12.80 -33.20 8.83
C GLY A 383 -14.13 -32.43 8.87
N LYS A 384 -15.03 -32.83 9.78
CA LYS A 384 -16.37 -32.24 9.93
C LYS A 384 -16.38 -30.72 9.99
N GLY A 385 -15.49 -30.11 10.78
CA GLY A 385 -15.39 -28.66 10.90
C GLY A 385 -15.08 -27.98 9.58
N LYS A 386 -14.08 -28.51 8.82
CA LYS A 386 -13.70 -27.96 7.53
C LYS A 386 -14.79 -28.08 6.48
N LEU A 387 -15.53 -29.19 6.46
CA LEU A 387 -16.69 -29.38 5.57
C LEU A 387 -17.80 -28.35 5.84
N ILE A 388 -18.07 -28.02 7.09
CA ILE A 388 -19.04 -26.97 7.46
C ILE A 388 -18.55 -25.61 7.01
N ASP A 389 -17.26 -25.32 7.18
CA ASP A 389 -16.61 -24.08 6.76
C ASP A 389 -16.70 -23.87 5.24
N GLU A 390 -16.38 -24.90 4.46
CA GLU A 390 -16.49 -24.86 3.00
C GLU A 390 -17.93 -24.60 2.52
N ILE A 391 -18.94 -25.29 3.13
CA ILE A 391 -20.35 -25.02 2.81
C ILE A 391 -20.72 -23.56 3.15
N PHE A 392 -20.28 -23.07 4.30
CA PHE A 392 -20.57 -21.69 4.70
C PHE A 392 -19.89 -20.69 3.76
N GLY A 393 -18.64 -20.88 3.43
CA GLY A 393 -17.88 -20.02 2.52
C GLY A 393 -18.54 -19.92 1.14
N GLU A 394 -18.91 -21.05 0.55
CA GLU A 394 -19.47 -21.11 -0.80
C GLU A 394 -20.90 -20.51 -0.88
N PHE A 395 -21.78 -20.86 0.07
CA PHE A 395 -23.21 -20.55 -0.05
C PHE A 395 -23.67 -19.37 0.82
N CYS A 396 -22.94 -19.02 1.89
CA CYS A 396 -23.43 -18.08 2.88
C CYS A 396 -22.62 -16.78 2.94
N GLU A 397 -21.28 -16.85 3.03
CA GLU A 397 -20.41 -15.72 3.34
C GLU A 397 -20.70 -14.49 2.46
N GLY A 398 -20.67 -14.65 1.15
CA GLY A 398 -20.88 -13.58 0.16
C GLY A 398 -22.26 -12.92 0.22
N THR A 399 -23.23 -13.47 0.95
CA THR A 399 -24.60 -12.97 1.02
C THR A 399 -24.84 -11.98 2.15
N PHE A 400 -23.92 -11.85 3.09
CA PHE A 400 -24.05 -10.96 4.26
C PHE A 400 -23.53 -9.56 3.93
N ILE A 401 -24.38 -8.71 3.38
CA ILE A 401 -24.01 -7.32 3.04
C ILE A 401 -24.03 -6.44 4.29
N GLN A 402 -25.11 -6.47 5.06
CA GLN A 402 -25.23 -5.73 6.32
C GLN A 402 -24.46 -6.45 7.45
N PRO A 403 -23.90 -5.71 8.41
CA PRO A 403 -23.19 -6.30 9.54
C PRO A 403 -24.05 -7.39 10.21
N THR A 404 -23.52 -8.60 10.23
CA THR A 404 -24.20 -9.79 10.80
C THR A 404 -23.21 -10.62 11.58
N PHE A 405 -23.50 -10.85 12.86
CA PHE A 405 -22.76 -11.80 13.67
C PHE A 405 -23.21 -13.22 13.33
N ILE A 406 -22.29 -14.01 12.81
CA ILE A 406 -22.46 -15.46 12.67
C ILE A 406 -21.96 -16.08 13.96
N THR A 407 -22.81 -16.84 14.66
CA THR A 407 -22.53 -17.32 16.03
C THR A 407 -22.53 -18.84 16.15
N ASP A 408 -22.10 -19.34 17.30
CA ASP A 408 -22.27 -20.72 17.73
C ASP A 408 -21.59 -21.73 16.79
N TYR A 409 -20.31 -21.52 16.54
CA TYR A 409 -19.49 -22.40 15.70
C TYR A 409 -19.26 -23.76 16.35
N PRO A 410 -19.17 -24.85 15.56
CA PRO A 410 -18.78 -26.17 16.07
C PRO A 410 -17.42 -26.17 16.77
N VAL A 411 -17.30 -27.03 17.76
CA VAL A 411 -16.08 -27.21 18.58
C VAL A 411 -14.87 -27.52 17.69
N GLU A 412 -15.04 -28.32 16.67
CA GLU A 412 -13.99 -28.75 15.75
C GLU A 412 -13.35 -27.60 14.97
N MET A 413 -14.08 -26.48 14.79
CA MET A 413 -13.61 -25.28 14.11
C MET A 413 -12.96 -24.25 15.05
N SER A 414 -12.92 -24.50 16.37
CA SER A 414 -12.67 -23.45 17.37
C SER A 414 -11.76 -23.92 18.50
N PRO A 415 -10.47 -24.22 18.23
CA PRO A 415 -9.57 -24.87 19.19
C PRO A 415 -9.23 -24.02 20.42
N LEU A 416 -9.39 -22.70 20.38
CA LEU A 416 -9.06 -21.76 21.45
C LEU A 416 -10.30 -21.18 22.18
N THR A 417 -11.50 -21.66 21.79
CA THR A 417 -12.77 -21.10 22.24
C THR A 417 -13.44 -21.95 23.31
N LYS A 418 -14.07 -21.31 24.28
CA LYS A 418 -14.87 -21.97 25.31
C LYS A 418 -16.07 -22.69 24.74
N MET A 419 -16.37 -23.90 25.23
CA MET A 419 -17.61 -24.59 24.90
C MET A 419 -18.84 -23.76 25.25
N HIS A 420 -19.86 -23.84 24.38
CA HIS A 420 -21.10 -23.11 24.61
C HIS A 420 -21.81 -23.60 25.91
N ARG A 421 -22.19 -22.66 26.79
CA ARG A 421 -22.74 -22.95 28.12
C ARG A 421 -24.05 -23.72 28.12
N SER A 422 -24.79 -23.76 27.00
CA SER A 422 -26.12 -24.38 26.92
C SER A 422 -26.36 -25.20 25.66
N LYS A 423 -25.41 -25.23 24.69
CA LYS A 423 -25.53 -25.96 23.41
C LYS A 423 -24.36 -26.92 23.28
N PRO A 424 -24.51 -28.23 23.59
CA PRO A 424 -23.43 -29.19 23.45
C PRO A 424 -22.90 -29.28 22.03
N GLY A 425 -21.58 -29.44 21.85
CA GLY A 425 -20.92 -29.53 20.56
C GLY A 425 -20.67 -28.20 19.86
N LEU A 426 -21.15 -27.07 20.41
CA LEU A 426 -20.92 -25.73 19.91
C LEU A 426 -20.02 -24.91 20.85
N THR A 427 -19.55 -23.79 20.37
CA THR A 427 -18.68 -22.86 21.11
C THR A 427 -19.28 -21.46 21.19
N GLU A 428 -18.87 -20.67 22.18
CA GLU A 428 -19.21 -19.25 22.33
C GLU A 428 -18.31 -18.39 21.44
N ARG A 429 -18.50 -18.50 20.11
CA ARG A 429 -17.74 -17.78 19.07
C ARG A 429 -18.68 -17.02 18.17
N PHE A 430 -18.21 -15.89 17.67
CA PHE A 430 -18.82 -15.24 16.52
C PHE A 430 -17.77 -14.75 15.51
N GLU A 431 -18.16 -14.69 14.27
CA GLU A 431 -17.52 -13.90 13.24
C GLU A 431 -18.47 -12.79 12.78
N LEU A 432 -17.93 -11.59 12.58
CA LEU A 432 -18.71 -10.48 12.04
C LEU A 432 -18.53 -10.41 10.53
N MET A 433 -19.59 -10.72 9.81
CA MET A 433 -19.66 -10.60 8.36
C MET A 433 -20.17 -9.22 7.96
N VAL A 434 -19.46 -8.54 7.04
CA VAL A 434 -19.84 -7.25 6.46
C VAL A 434 -19.43 -7.23 5.00
N ASN A 435 -20.34 -6.84 4.12
CA ASN A 435 -20.10 -6.76 2.68
C ASN A 435 -19.53 -8.06 2.09
N GLY A 436 -20.08 -9.20 2.53
CA GLY A 436 -19.69 -10.53 2.07
C GLY A 436 -18.31 -10.99 2.51
N LYS A 437 -17.76 -10.43 3.59
CA LYS A 437 -16.44 -10.76 4.12
C LYS A 437 -16.42 -10.76 5.65
N GLU A 438 -15.60 -11.63 6.22
CA GLU A 438 -15.24 -11.58 7.63
C GLU A 438 -14.46 -10.30 7.94
N LEU A 439 -14.96 -9.52 8.91
CA LEU A 439 -14.32 -8.33 9.44
C LEU A 439 -13.65 -8.57 10.79
N ALA A 440 -14.27 -9.38 11.64
CA ALA A 440 -13.80 -9.67 12.99
C ALA A 440 -14.17 -11.09 13.40
N ASN A 441 -13.33 -11.68 14.27
CA ASN A 441 -13.53 -12.97 14.92
C ASN A 441 -13.35 -12.83 16.42
N ALA A 442 -14.28 -13.35 17.21
CA ALA A 442 -14.27 -13.19 18.66
C ALA A 442 -14.96 -14.34 19.38
N TYR A 443 -14.55 -14.55 20.62
CA TYR A 443 -15.14 -15.62 21.43
C TYR A 443 -14.97 -15.39 22.95
N SER A 444 -15.70 -16.19 23.73
CA SER A 444 -15.35 -16.45 25.13
C SER A 444 -14.14 -17.39 25.14
N GLU A 445 -13.07 -16.99 25.82
CA GLU A 445 -11.79 -17.69 25.79
C GLU A 445 -11.83 -19.04 26.52
N LEU A 446 -11.22 -20.05 25.90
CA LEU A 446 -10.97 -21.31 26.59
C LEU A 446 -9.91 -21.09 27.69
N ASN A 447 -10.31 -21.25 28.94
CA ASN A 447 -9.47 -21.00 30.11
C ASN A 447 -9.23 -22.25 30.96
N ASP A 448 -9.70 -23.42 30.51
CA ASP A 448 -9.40 -24.71 31.10
C ASP A 448 -8.13 -25.29 30.47
N PRO A 449 -7.02 -25.42 31.22
CA PRO A 449 -5.76 -25.90 30.68
C PRO A 449 -5.81 -27.35 30.20
N ILE A 450 -6.71 -28.19 30.76
CA ILE A 450 -6.83 -29.59 30.40
C ILE A 450 -7.58 -29.72 29.09
N ASP A 451 -8.74 -29.05 28.96
CA ASP A 451 -9.48 -28.98 27.69
C ASP A 451 -8.61 -28.37 26.59
N GLN A 452 -7.83 -27.31 26.88
CA GLN A 452 -6.94 -26.67 25.92
C GLN A 452 -5.84 -27.63 25.42
N GLU A 453 -5.26 -28.43 26.31
CA GLU A 453 -4.27 -29.43 25.92
C GLU A 453 -4.89 -30.52 25.01
N GLU A 454 -6.10 -30.96 25.32
CA GLU A 454 -6.84 -31.91 24.48
C GLU A 454 -7.12 -31.35 23.09
N ARG A 455 -7.55 -30.07 22.99
CA ARG A 455 -7.77 -29.38 21.70
C ARG A 455 -6.49 -29.29 20.87
N PHE A 456 -5.36 -28.95 21.48
CA PHE A 456 -4.08 -28.94 20.78
C PHE A 456 -3.67 -30.33 20.29
N LYS A 457 -3.93 -31.39 21.07
CA LYS A 457 -3.66 -32.76 20.63
C LYS A 457 -4.53 -33.16 19.44
N GLU A 458 -5.78 -32.71 19.36
CA GLU A 458 -6.63 -32.92 18.19
C GLU A 458 -6.11 -32.17 16.96
N GLN A 459 -5.64 -30.91 17.13
CA GLN A 459 -4.99 -30.17 16.04
C GLN A 459 -3.74 -30.85 15.51
N MET A 460 -2.91 -31.44 16.38
CA MET A 460 -1.72 -32.22 15.97
C MET A 460 -2.10 -33.44 15.12
N LYS A 461 -3.23 -34.08 15.39
CA LYS A 461 -3.70 -35.19 14.53
C LYS A 461 -4.09 -34.74 13.12
N LEU A 462 -4.52 -33.48 12.95
CA LEU A 462 -4.78 -32.88 11.64
C LEU A 462 -3.47 -32.57 10.91
N ALA A 463 -2.47 -32.04 11.64
CA ALA A 463 -1.12 -31.84 11.12
C ALA A 463 -0.49 -33.15 10.60
N ASP A 464 -0.63 -34.24 11.36
CA ASP A 464 -0.14 -35.59 10.96
C ASP A 464 -0.84 -36.12 9.69
N LYS A 465 -2.04 -35.62 9.37
CA LYS A 465 -2.77 -35.93 8.13
C LYS A 465 -2.40 -35.01 6.96
N GLY A 466 -1.51 -34.04 7.18
CA GLY A 466 -1.03 -33.12 6.13
C GLY A 466 -1.67 -31.74 6.14
N ASP A 467 -2.35 -31.36 7.21
CA ASP A 467 -2.85 -29.99 7.39
C ASP A 467 -1.70 -29.06 7.86
N ASP A 468 -1.11 -28.31 6.94
CA ASP A 468 0.00 -27.40 7.17
C ASP A 468 -0.39 -26.14 8.01
N GLU A 469 -1.68 -25.93 8.23
CA GLU A 469 -2.24 -24.79 8.97
C GLU A 469 -2.62 -25.16 10.41
N ALA A 470 -2.54 -26.46 10.77
CA ALA A 470 -2.89 -26.93 12.09
C ALA A 470 -1.95 -26.35 13.18
N MET A 471 -2.53 -26.01 14.33
CA MET A 471 -1.79 -25.37 15.43
C MET A 471 -0.82 -26.35 16.09
N ILE A 472 0.38 -25.84 16.41
CA ILE A 472 1.40 -26.53 17.19
C ILE A 472 1.16 -26.29 18.69
N ILE A 473 1.47 -27.30 19.53
CA ILE A 473 1.32 -27.18 20.99
C ILE A 473 2.31 -26.15 21.55
N ASP A 474 1.80 -25.08 22.13
CA ASP A 474 2.57 -24.11 22.92
C ASP A 474 2.54 -24.51 24.40
N GLN A 475 3.60 -25.19 24.85
CA GLN A 475 3.75 -25.67 26.25
C GLN A 475 3.82 -24.51 27.25
N ASP A 476 4.36 -23.35 26.87
CA ASP A 476 4.44 -22.18 27.72
C ASP A 476 3.06 -21.51 27.92
N PHE A 477 2.26 -21.50 26.87
CA PHE A 477 0.86 -21.05 26.97
C PHE A 477 0.03 -21.98 27.88
N LEU A 478 0.14 -23.31 27.71
CA LEU A 478 -0.52 -24.27 28.59
C LEU A 478 -0.09 -24.08 30.05
N ARG A 479 1.20 -23.89 30.31
CA ARG A 479 1.71 -23.59 31.63
C ARG A 479 1.14 -22.28 32.20
N ALA A 480 1.01 -21.23 31.35
CA ALA A 480 0.41 -19.98 31.77
C ALA A 480 -1.06 -20.18 32.21
N LEU A 481 -1.87 -20.93 31.45
CA LEU A 481 -3.24 -21.25 31.81
C LEU A 481 -3.35 -21.99 33.14
N GLN A 482 -2.38 -22.81 33.51
CA GLN A 482 -2.35 -23.53 34.80
C GLN A 482 -2.23 -22.59 36.02
N TYR A 483 -1.74 -21.35 35.83
CA TYR A 483 -1.76 -20.33 36.87
C TYR A 483 -3.14 -19.67 37.03
N GLY A 484 -4.08 -19.97 36.15
CA GLY A 484 -5.47 -19.49 36.20
C GLY A 484 -5.69 -18.26 35.32
N MET A 485 -6.38 -18.43 34.22
CA MET A 485 -6.90 -17.33 33.41
C MET A 485 -8.36 -17.09 33.81
N PRO A 486 -8.75 -15.87 34.20
CA PRO A 486 -10.15 -15.57 34.51
C PRO A 486 -11.04 -15.71 33.27
N PRO A 487 -12.38 -15.79 33.41
CA PRO A 487 -13.29 -15.67 32.29
C PRO A 487 -12.93 -14.43 31.48
N THR A 488 -12.69 -14.61 30.20
CA THR A 488 -12.16 -13.57 29.30
C THR A 488 -12.86 -13.65 27.94
N SER A 489 -13.06 -12.52 27.29
CA SER A 489 -13.46 -12.48 25.89
C SER A 489 -12.40 -11.76 25.07
N GLY A 490 -12.07 -12.34 23.92
CA GLY A 490 -11.14 -11.77 22.96
C GLY A 490 -11.79 -11.49 21.61
N ILE A 491 -11.23 -10.55 20.86
CA ILE A 491 -11.61 -10.21 19.50
C ILE A 491 -10.39 -9.84 18.67
N GLY A 492 -10.34 -10.33 17.44
CA GLY A 492 -9.46 -9.85 16.38
C GLY A 492 -10.25 -9.08 15.32
N ILE A 493 -9.80 -7.87 14.95
CA ILE A 493 -10.41 -7.05 13.89
C ILE A 493 -9.37 -6.78 12.82
N GLY A 494 -9.67 -7.16 11.57
CA GLY A 494 -8.84 -6.87 10.42
C GLY A 494 -8.88 -5.38 10.06
N ILE A 495 -7.83 -4.62 10.41
CA ILE A 495 -7.78 -3.16 10.20
C ILE A 495 -7.83 -2.80 8.73
N ASP A 496 -7.14 -3.54 7.87
CA ASP A 496 -7.12 -3.23 6.45
C ASP A 496 -8.52 -3.39 5.83
N ARG A 497 -9.24 -4.47 6.16
CA ARG A 497 -10.65 -4.67 5.75
C ARG A 497 -11.58 -3.61 6.33
N LEU A 498 -11.41 -3.24 7.59
CA LEU A 498 -12.18 -2.15 8.23
C LEU A 498 -11.96 -0.83 7.47
N VAL A 499 -10.71 -0.50 7.14
CA VAL A 499 -10.40 0.71 6.36
C VAL A 499 -11.00 0.66 4.97
N MET A 500 -10.98 -0.50 4.29
CA MET A 500 -11.66 -0.66 2.99
C MET A 500 -13.15 -0.28 3.11
N LEU A 501 -13.85 -0.82 4.10
CA LEU A 501 -15.26 -0.50 4.36
C LEU A 501 -15.46 0.99 4.64
N MET A 502 -14.68 1.58 5.56
CA MET A 502 -14.82 2.99 5.97
C MET A 502 -14.48 3.97 4.84
N THR A 503 -13.63 3.59 3.90
CA THR A 503 -13.22 4.43 2.76
C THR A 503 -13.96 4.12 1.46
N GLY A 504 -14.80 3.06 1.44
CA GLY A 504 -15.50 2.60 0.24
C GLY A 504 -14.55 2.02 -0.82
N LYS A 505 -13.41 1.46 -0.40
CA LYS A 505 -12.45 0.80 -1.28
C LYS A 505 -12.71 -0.69 -1.36
N THR A 506 -12.45 -1.27 -2.53
CA THR A 506 -12.76 -2.68 -2.83
C THR A 506 -11.52 -3.55 -2.95
N PHE A 507 -10.34 -2.92 -2.98
CA PHE A 507 -9.05 -3.61 -3.06
C PHE A 507 -8.17 -3.24 -1.86
N ILE A 508 -7.60 -4.25 -1.19
CA ILE A 508 -6.71 -4.04 -0.04
C ILE A 508 -5.48 -3.18 -0.40
N GLN A 509 -5.00 -3.27 -1.66
CA GLN A 509 -3.89 -2.46 -2.15
C GLN A 509 -4.19 -0.96 -2.15
N GLU A 510 -5.46 -0.56 -2.20
CA GLU A 510 -5.85 0.86 -2.17
C GLU A 510 -5.69 1.49 -0.78
N VAL A 511 -5.73 0.67 0.28
CA VAL A 511 -5.63 1.11 1.67
C VAL A 511 -4.28 0.82 2.32
N LEU A 512 -3.35 0.21 1.58
CA LEU A 512 -1.95 0.00 1.95
C LEU A 512 -1.06 0.99 1.20
N PHE A 513 -0.12 1.64 1.91
CA PHE A 513 0.84 2.54 1.24
C PHE A 513 1.72 1.78 0.24
N PHE A 514 2.27 0.66 0.66
CA PHE A 514 3.17 -0.18 -0.13
C PHE A 514 2.74 -1.64 0.00
N PRO A 515 1.72 -2.07 -0.77
CA PRO A 515 1.30 -3.47 -0.77
C PRO A 515 2.38 -4.37 -1.36
N GLN A 516 2.38 -5.64 -0.97
CA GLN A 516 3.23 -6.62 -1.64
C GLN A 516 2.77 -6.78 -3.09
N MET A 517 3.75 -6.83 -4.00
CA MET A 517 3.51 -6.89 -5.43
C MET A 517 4.28 -8.06 -6.04
N LYS A 518 3.70 -8.70 -7.05
CA LYS A 518 4.46 -9.68 -7.85
C LYS A 518 5.70 -9.00 -8.46
N PRO A 519 6.82 -9.72 -8.60
CA PRO A 519 7.98 -9.16 -9.30
C PRO A 519 7.60 -8.58 -10.67
N GLU A 520 8.20 -7.44 -11.02
CA GLU A 520 7.99 -6.87 -12.36
C GLU A 520 8.41 -7.89 -13.43
N LYS A 521 7.58 -8.01 -14.46
CA LYS A 521 7.96 -8.81 -15.63
C LYS A 521 9.15 -8.12 -16.31
N LYS A 522 10.31 -8.72 -16.18
CA LYS A 522 11.49 -8.26 -16.94
C LYS A 522 11.18 -8.43 -18.42
N ILE A 523 11.40 -7.36 -19.20
CA ILE A 523 11.39 -7.48 -20.66
C ILE A 523 12.52 -8.46 -21.02
N PRO A 524 12.24 -9.53 -21.75
CA PRO A 524 13.28 -10.46 -22.16
C PRO A 524 14.40 -9.71 -22.87
N GLN A 525 15.63 -9.98 -22.51
CA GLN A 525 16.81 -9.35 -23.12
C GLN A 525 17.87 -10.41 -23.34
N SER A 526 18.44 -10.44 -24.52
CA SER A 526 19.63 -11.22 -24.80
C SER A 526 20.81 -10.70 -23.96
N THR A 527 21.65 -11.63 -23.48
CA THR A 527 22.83 -11.28 -22.69
C THR A 527 23.89 -10.58 -23.57
N VAL A 528 24.87 -9.95 -22.94
CA VAL A 528 26.00 -9.34 -23.69
C VAL A 528 26.76 -10.38 -24.48
N GLU A 529 26.90 -11.59 -23.91
CA GLU A 529 27.57 -12.74 -24.54
C GLU A 529 26.81 -13.21 -25.79
N GLU A 530 25.47 -13.26 -25.74
CA GLU A 530 24.64 -13.61 -26.91
C GLU A 530 24.78 -12.58 -28.02
N TRP A 531 24.82 -11.28 -27.72
CA TRP A 531 25.08 -10.22 -28.67
C TRP A 531 26.52 -10.32 -29.23
N ALA A 532 27.50 -10.62 -28.40
CA ALA A 532 28.90 -10.82 -28.83
C ALA A 532 29.03 -12.05 -29.72
N ALA A 533 28.28 -13.11 -29.51
CA ALA A 533 28.31 -14.32 -30.35
C ALA A 533 27.91 -14.06 -31.81
N ILE A 534 27.05 -13.08 -32.07
CA ILE A 534 26.72 -12.64 -33.44
C ILE A 534 27.65 -11.55 -33.96
N GLY A 535 28.62 -11.10 -33.17
CA GLY A 535 29.65 -10.13 -33.55
C GLY A 535 29.37 -8.68 -33.17
N VAL A 536 28.30 -8.40 -32.39
CA VAL A 536 28.00 -7.04 -31.90
C VAL A 536 28.93 -6.69 -30.74
N PRO A 537 29.72 -5.61 -30.81
CA PRO A 537 30.59 -5.18 -29.72
C PRO A 537 29.79 -4.79 -28.48
N GLU A 538 30.29 -5.10 -27.29
CA GLU A 538 29.62 -4.86 -25.98
C GLU A 538 29.09 -3.43 -25.84
N GLN A 539 29.86 -2.42 -26.24
CA GLN A 539 29.45 -1.01 -26.16
C GLN A 539 28.20 -0.67 -26.98
N TRP A 540 27.87 -1.47 -28.01
CA TRP A 540 26.70 -1.27 -28.83
C TRP A 540 25.45 -1.95 -28.31
N VAL A 541 25.54 -2.92 -27.39
CA VAL A 541 24.39 -3.63 -26.84
C VAL A 541 23.37 -2.68 -26.20
N PRO A 542 23.76 -1.71 -25.35
CA PRO A 542 22.82 -0.73 -24.80
C PRO A 542 22.19 0.17 -25.89
N VAL A 543 22.91 0.42 -27.00
CA VAL A 543 22.43 1.24 -28.14
C VAL A 543 21.35 0.47 -28.89
N PHE A 544 21.54 -0.83 -29.14
CA PHE A 544 20.52 -1.71 -29.73
C PHE A 544 19.26 -1.75 -28.91
N ARG A 545 19.38 -1.95 -27.60
CA ARG A 545 18.25 -1.95 -26.67
C ARG A 545 17.49 -0.62 -26.71
N LYS A 546 18.19 0.51 -26.71
CA LYS A 546 17.59 1.84 -26.81
C LYS A 546 16.93 2.08 -28.18
N ALA A 547 17.40 1.45 -29.24
CA ALA A 547 16.77 1.45 -30.54
C ALA A 547 15.54 0.51 -30.64
N GLY A 548 15.20 -0.21 -29.58
CA GLY A 548 14.05 -1.11 -29.50
C GLY A 548 14.35 -2.58 -29.77
N TYR A 549 15.63 -2.95 -29.94
CA TYR A 549 16.05 -4.33 -30.16
C TYR A 549 16.60 -4.94 -28.87
N ASN A 550 15.79 -5.70 -28.16
CA ASN A 550 16.15 -6.29 -26.87
C ASN A 550 16.74 -7.69 -26.98
N LEU A 551 16.32 -8.44 -27.98
CA LEU A 551 16.77 -9.80 -28.26
C LEU A 551 17.60 -9.84 -29.53
N VAL A 552 18.54 -10.78 -29.61
CA VAL A 552 19.28 -11.06 -30.86
C VAL A 552 18.30 -11.43 -31.98
N SER A 553 17.22 -12.13 -31.69
CA SER A 553 16.17 -12.47 -32.66
C SER A 553 15.40 -11.26 -33.21
N ASP A 554 15.37 -10.13 -32.49
CA ASP A 554 14.66 -8.93 -32.95
C ASP A 554 15.23 -8.34 -34.24
N ILE A 555 16.53 -8.59 -34.51
CA ILE A 555 17.19 -8.07 -35.70
C ILE A 555 17.14 -9.04 -36.90
N ALA A 556 16.79 -10.30 -36.70
CA ALA A 556 16.89 -11.37 -37.68
C ALA A 556 16.11 -11.10 -38.99
N GLN A 557 15.05 -10.32 -38.96
CA GLN A 557 14.23 -9.98 -40.14
C GLN A 557 14.27 -8.50 -40.50
N VAL A 558 15.15 -7.71 -39.89
CA VAL A 558 15.27 -6.27 -40.13
C VAL A 558 16.20 -6.03 -41.33
N LYS A 559 15.87 -5.09 -42.22
CA LYS A 559 16.77 -4.69 -43.28
C LYS A 559 18.00 -3.96 -42.73
N ALA A 560 19.20 -4.33 -43.18
CA ALA A 560 20.46 -3.78 -42.66
C ALA A 560 20.53 -2.25 -42.67
N GLN A 561 20.03 -1.60 -43.72
CA GLN A 561 19.97 -0.13 -43.79
C GLN A 561 19.05 0.49 -42.75
N ALA A 562 17.89 -0.13 -42.48
CA ALA A 562 16.96 0.34 -41.47
C ALA A 562 17.53 0.14 -40.05
N LEU A 563 18.16 -1.01 -39.79
CA LEU A 563 18.83 -1.31 -38.53
C LEU A 563 19.98 -0.30 -38.28
N GLN A 564 20.84 -0.05 -39.29
CA GLN A 564 21.89 0.95 -39.17
C GLN A 564 21.33 2.34 -38.87
N MET A 565 20.30 2.77 -39.59
CA MET A 565 19.70 4.09 -39.40
C MET A 565 19.15 4.25 -37.96
N ASN A 566 18.46 3.24 -37.44
CA ASN A 566 17.91 3.27 -36.10
C ASN A 566 19.01 3.28 -35.02
N VAL A 567 19.96 2.34 -35.09
CA VAL A 567 21.02 2.18 -34.09
C VAL A 567 22.02 3.34 -34.13
N CYS A 568 22.52 3.73 -35.32
CA CYS A 568 23.40 4.89 -35.45
C CYS A 568 22.67 6.22 -35.16
N GLY A 569 21.35 6.26 -35.40
CA GLY A 569 20.48 7.36 -34.98
C GLY A 569 20.51 7.60 -33.48
N VAL A 570 20.47 6.53 -32.66
CA VAL A 570 20.64 6.61 -31.21
C VAL A 570 22.02 7.14 -30.83
N ASN A 571 23.11 6.61 -31.41
CA ASN A 571 24.47 7.08 -31.17
C ASN A 571 24.61 8.60 -31.44
N LYS A 572 24.09 9.07 -32.57
CA LYS A 572 24.08 10.50 -32.94
C LYS A 572 23.24 11.33 -31.96
N LYS A 573 22.03 10.87 -31.67
CA LYS A 573 21.06 11.56 -30.80
C LYS A 573 21.60 11.76 -29.39
N TYR A 574 22.19 10.72 -28.80
CA TYR A 574 22.74 10.73 -27.45
C TYR A 574 24.21 11.16 -27.37
N LYS A 575 24.84 11.50 -28.55
CA LYS A 575 26.23 11.97 -28.66
C LYS A 575 27.23 11.03 -27.96
N LEU A 576 27.07 9.72 -28.17
CA LEU A 576 27.90 8.71 -27.49
C LEU A 576 29.35 8.69 -27.99
N GLY A 577 29.60 9.21 -29.21
CA GLY A 577 30.94 9.32 -29.76
C GLY A 577 31.51 8.00 -30.34
N TYR A 578 30.65 7.00 -30.56
CA TYR A 578 31.07 5.74 -31.16
C TYR A 578 31.24 5.86 -32.68
N ASP A 579 32.24 5.20 -33.26
CA ASP A 579 32.39 5.07 -34.69
C ASP A 579 31.25 4.22 -35.26
N ASN A 580 30.46 4.79 -36.16
CA ASN A 580 29.30 4.12 -36.73
C ASN A 580 29.71 2.95 -37.62
N PRO A 581 29.23 1.72 -37.36
CA PRO A 581 29.46 0.58 -38.24
C PRO A 581 28.85 0.80 -39.62
N LYS A 582 29.49 0.20 -40.65
CA LYS A 582 28.98 0.23 -42.03
C LYS A 582 27.77 -0.70 -42.20
N VAL A 583 26.98 -0.50 -43.25
CA VAL A 583 25.77 -1.32 -43.54
C VAL A 583 26.12 -2.81 -43.65
N GLU A 584 27.28 -3.12 -44.27
CA GLU A 584 27.75 -4.51 -44.42
C GLU A 584 27.94 -5.22 -43.07
N GLN A 585 28.36 -4.49 -42.05
CA GLN A 585 28.55 -5.04 -40.70
C GLN A 585 27.20 -5.33 -40.03
N PHE A 586 26.21 -4.47 -40.23
CA PHE A 586 24.84 -4.74 -39.79
C PHE A 586 24.25 -5.95 -40.50
N GLN A 587 24.49 -6.12 -41.81
CA GLN A 587 24.08 -7.31 -42.54
C GLN A 587 24.70 -8.57 -41.96
N GLN A 588 26.00 -8.55 -41.65
CA GLN A 588 26.69 -9.68 -41.01
C GLN A 588 26.10 -10.05 -39.65
N TRP A 589 25.74 -9.08 -38.82
CA TRP A 589 25.09 -9.34 -37.52
C TRP A 589 23.71 -9.95 -37.72
N ILE A 590 22.93 -9.50 -38.71
CA ILE A 590 21.64 -10.08 -39.07
C ILE A 590 21.81 -11.52 -39.53
N ASP A 591 22.74 -11.79 -40.46
CA ASP A 591 22.99 -13.14 -40.97
C ASP A 591 23.42 -14.11 -39.85
N ASN A 592 24.21 -13.62 -38.89
CA ASN A 592 24.61 -14.40 -37.73
C ASN A 592 23.46 -14.63 -36.73
N SER A 593 22.51 -13.70 -36.59
CA SER A 593 21.33 -13.84 -35.71
C SER A 593 20.32 -14.85 -36.22
N GLN A 594 20.42 -15.29 -37.49
CA GLN A 594 19.56 -16.28 -38.11
C GLN A 594 20.12 -17.71 -38.00
N LYS A 595 21.38 -17.86 -37.57
CA LYS A 595 22.03 -19.16 -37.30
C LYS A 595 21.72 -19.67 -35.89
#